data_d1fee77f1a01d94375b9ce8afc49b09b
#
_entry.id   d1fee77f1a01d94375b9ce8afc49b09b
#
_cell.length_a   1.000
_cell.length_b   1.000
_cell.length_c   1.000
_cell.angle_alpha   90.00
_cell.angle_beta   90.00
_cell.angle_gamma   90.00
#
_symmetry.space_group_name_H-M   'P 1'
#
loop_
_entity.id
_entity.type
_entity.pdbx_description
1 polymer ?
#
loop_
_entity_poly.entity_id
_entity_poly.type
_entity_poly.pdbx_seq_one_letter_code
_entity_poly.pdbx_strand_id
1 'polypeptide(L)'
;MTDYIEAALELAHEALYRTSPNPRVGCVLVAEDGAIIGQGSTQRAGGPHAEVMALRDAEQRGHSPQGATAYVTLEPCSHHGRTGPCCDALIQAGIARVVASIADPNPAVAGNGFARLRAAGVAVETGPGAEASRELNLGFFSRMIRKTPWVRMKAAASLDGVTALHNGASQWITGPAARADGHAWRARACAVLTGIGTVLADNPRLDVRDVPTERQPALVLVDSALAVPLDALLFAANRPTYIYTAVANEEKRRALEALGTTVITMPNKAGKVDLPAMLQDLGRREINELHVEAGYKLNGSLLREGLIDELLVYLAPKLMGEGMGLAQMTPLTSLADAHALSFHSVERIGDDLRILARLQGRDRF
;
A
#
# COMPACT_ATOMS: atom_id res chain seq x y z
N MET A 1 -11.20 20.28 22.87
CA MET A 1 -10.44 19.21 23.52
C MET A 1 -9.57 18.62 22.42
N THR A 2 -8.27 18.69 22.55
CA THR A 2 -7.35 18.15 21.54
C THR A 2 -7.56 16.63 21.49
N ASP A 3 -7.90 16.10 20.33
CA ASP A 3 -7.95 14.64 20.15
C ASP A 3 -6.51 14.14 19.89
N TYR A 4 -5.87 13.59 20.91
CA TYR A 4 -4.49 13.13 20.84
C TYR A 4 -4.31 11.92 19.91
N ILE A 5 -5.36 11.13 19.71
CA ILE A 5 -5.34 10.04 18.71
C ILE A 5 -5.38 10.62 17.29
N GLU A 6 -6.15 11.68 17.05
CA GLU A 6 -6.16 12.38 15.77
C GLU A 6 -4.77 12.94 15.45
N ALA A 7 -4.12 13.60 16.42
CA ALA A 7 -2.74 14.06 16.24
C ALA A 7 -1.75 12.89 15.94
N ALA A 8 -1.91 11.75 16.60
CA ALA A 8 -1.10 10.57 16.30
C ALA A 8 -1.40 10.00 14.89
N LEU A 9 -2.65 10.04 14.42
CA LEU A 9 -3.03 9.65 13.06
C LEU A 9 -2.46 10.58 11.99
N GLU A 10 -2.40 11.88 12.25
CA GLU A 10 -1.74 12.85 11.36
C GLU A 10 -0.25 12.53 11.21
N LEU A 11 0.46 12.26 12.31
CA LEU A 11 1.86 11.81 12.29
C LEU A 11 2.04 10.48 11.53
N ALA A 12 1.10 9.55 11.69
CA ALA A 12 1.11 8.30 10.92
C ALA A 12 0.92 8.55 9.42
N HIS A 13 0.09 9.52 9.05
CA HIS A 13 -0.14 9.92 7.66
C HIS A 13 1.11 10.57 7.03
N GLU A 14 1.87 11.38 7.76
CA GLU A 14 3.16 11.91 7.29
C GLU A 14 4.17 10.83 6.92
N ALA A 15 4.06 9.64 7.54
CA ALA A 15 4.91 8.51 7.28
C ALA A 15 4.51 7.70 6.02
N LEU A 16 3.47 8.12 5.29
CA LEU A 16 2.80 7.37 4.21
C LEU A 16 3.74 6.85 3.13
N TYR A 17 4.77 7.61 2.75
CA TYR A 17 5.65 7.29 1.63
C TYR A 17 6.98 6.62 2.03
N ARG A 18 7.28 6.46 3.34
CA ARG A 18 8.62 6.05 3.80
C ARG A 18 8.72 4.71 4.53
N THR A 19 7.64 4.25 5.19
CA THR A 19 7.74 3.17 6.19
C THR A 19 7.82 1.75 5.62
N SER A 20 7.36 1.52 4.39
CA SER A 20 7.28 0.15 3.84
C SER A 20 8.57 -0.66 4.05
N PRO A 21 8.47 -1.92 4.48
CA PRO A 21 7.25 -2.73 4.72
C PRO A 21 6.63 -2.60 6.11
N ASN A 22 7.13 -1.70 6.98
CA ASN A 22 6.58 -1.46 8.30
C ASN A 22 5.21 -0.75 8.21
N PRO A 23 4.33 -0.91 9.21
CA PRO A 23 3.09 -0.15 9.28
C PRO A 23 3.37 1.34 9.51
N ARG A 24 2.42 2.16 9.12
CA ARG A 24 2.39 3.61 9.36
C ARG A 24 1.82 3.85 10.74
N VAL A 25 2.67 4.24 11.67
CA VAL A 25 2.30 4.47 13.07
C VAL A 25 2.71 5.85 13.48
N GLY A 26 1.86 6.52 14.25
CA GLY A 26 2.14 7.76 14.93
C GLY A 26 1.99 7.57 16.45
N CYS A 27 2.76 8.33 17.21
CA CYS A 27 2.73 8.33 18.66
C CYS A 27 2.85 9.77 19.20
N VAL A 28 1.98 10.10 20.19
CA VAL A 28 2.00 11.36 20.91
C VAL A 28 2.09 11.05 22.40
N LEU A 29 3.05 11.69 23.10
CA LEU A 29 3.19 11.62 24.56
C LEU A 29 2.56 12.83 25.20
N VAL A 30 1.71 12.61 26.19
CA VAL A 30 0.94 13.66 26.86
C VAL A 30 1.18 13.60 28.36
N ALA A 31 1.62 14.70 28.95
CA ALA A 31 1.80 14.84 30.39
C ALA A 31 0.46 14.91 31.14
N GLU A 32 0.48 14.78 32.48
CA GLU A 32 -0.73 14.82 33.32
C GLU A 32 -1.54 16.12 33.18
N ASP A 33 -0.89 17.23 32.88
CA ASP A 33 -1.52 18.53 32.65
C ASP A 33 -2.16 18.69 31.27
N GLY A 34 -2.03 17.65 30.40
CA GLY A 34 -2.56 17.66 29.03
C GLY A 34 -1.61 18.25 27.99
N ALA A 35 -0.40 18.63 28.36
CA ALA A 35 0.59 19.14 27.41
C ALA A 35 1.17 17.98 26.55
N ILE A 36 1.31 18.21 25.25
CA ILE A 36 2.04 17.31 24.36
C ILE A 36 3.53 17.54 24.61
N ILE A 37 4.20 16.53 25.17
CA ILE A 37 5.63 16.60 25.54
C ILE A 37 6.55 15.91 24.52
N GLY A 38 6.01 15.05 23.64
CA GLY A 38 6.78 14.40 22.60
C GLY A 38 5.88 13.81 21.53
N GLN A 39 6.39 13.75 20.31
CA GLN A 39 5.65 13.21 19.17
C GLN A 39 6.59 12.51 18.17
N GLY A 40 6.06 11.52 17.45
CA GLY A 40 6.86 10.80 16.47
C GLY A 40 6.07 9.91 15.56
N SER A 41 6.67 9.56 14.44
CA SER A 41 6.12 8.61 13.48
C SER A 41 7.17 7.56 13.08
N THR A 42 6.69 6.41 12.60
CA THR A 42 7.56 5.32 12.13
C THR A 42 8.51 5.82 11.04
N GLN A 43 9.78 5.50 11.18
CA GLN A 43 10.82 5.82 10.23
C GLN A 43 10.95 4.73 9.16
N ARG A 44 11.91 4.86 8.23
CA ARG A 44 12.23 3.83 7.22
C ARG A 44 12.48 2.48 7.89
N ALA A 45 12.23 1.41 7.17
CA ALA A 45 12.47 0.05 7.67
C ALA A 45 13.90 -0.13 8.19
N GLY A 46 14.01 -0.61 9.44
CA GLY A 46 15.27 -0.67 10.18
C GLY A 46 15.56 0.55 11.07
N GLY A 47 14.82 1.64 10.88
CA GLY A 47 14.84 2.81 11.77
C GLY A 47 13.90 2.67 12.97
N PRO A 48 13.88 3.67 13.88
CA PRO A 48 13.04 3.64 15.08
C PRO A 48 11.55 3.73 14.73
N HIS A 49 10.73 3.11 15.58
CA HIS A 49 9.28 3.18 15.53
C HIS A 49 8.76 4.49 16.15
N ALA A 50 7.47 4.75 15.97
CA ALA A 50 6.83 5.99 16.40
C ALA A 50 7.02 6.29 17.89
N GLU A 51 6.88 5.27 18.75
CA GLU A 51 7.00 5.40 20.19
C GLU A 51 8.41 5.84 20.60
N VAL A 52 9.44 5.23 19.99
CA VAL A 52 10.85 5.59 20.24
C VAL A 52 11.15 7.01 19.73
N MET A 53 10.55 7.42 18.62
CA MET A 53 10.68 8.78 18.10
C MET A 53 10.01 9.79 19.04
N ALA A 54 8.83 9.49 19.56
CA ALA A 54 8.12 10.35 20.51
C ALA A 54 8.90 10.50 21.84
N LEU A 55 9.50 9.42 22.35
CA LEU A 55 10.36 9.47 23.54
C LEU A 55 11.61 10.35 23.31
N ARG A 56 12.26 10.21 22.15
CA ARG A 56 13.42 11.05 21.78
C ARG A 56 13.05 12.51 21.62
N ASP A 57 11.88 12.81 21.05
CA ASP A 57 11.38 14.18 20.91
C ASP A 57 11.12 14.81 22.28
N ALA A 58 10.51 14.05 23.21
CA ALA A 58 10.32 14.52 24.61
C ALA A 58 11.66 14.84 25.28
N GLU A 59 12.65 13.95 25.16
CA GLU A 59 13.99 14.16 25.69
C GLU A 59 14.67 15.41 25.09
N GLN A 60 14.62 15.57 23.77
CA GLN A 60 15.17 16.74 23.06
C GLN A 60 14.53 18.05 23.48
N ARG A 61 13.24 18.04 23.85
CA ARG A 61 12.51 19.19 24.38
C ARG A 61 12.74 19.41 25.88
N GLY A 62 13.51 18.53 26.54
CA GLY A 62 13.78 18.62 27.97
C GLY A 62 12.64 18.16 28.87
N HIS A 63 11.68 17.40 28.34
CA HIS A 63 10.54 16.85 29.08
C HIS A 63 10.83 15.43 29.57
N SER A 64 10.34 15.13 30.80
CA SER A 64 10.33 13.76 31.31
C SER A 64 9.07 13.03 30.87
N PRO A 65 9.16 11.83 30.28
CA PRO A 65 7.99 11.02 29.95
C PRO A 65 7.40 10.26 31.14
N GLN A 66 8.03 10.34 32.32
CA GLN A 66 7.58 9.66 33.55
C GLN A 66 6.15 10.08 33.90
N GLY A 67 5.24 9.11 34.05
CA GLY A 67 3.84 9.35 34.39
C GLY A 67 2.96 9.74 33.20
N ALA A 68 3.53 9.98 32.01
CA ALA A 68 2.79 10.42 30.85
C ALA A 68 1.88 9.32 30.25
N THR A 69 0.92 9.74 29.41
CA THR A 69 0.11 8.87 28.55
C THR A 69 0.67 8.86 27.14
N ALA A 70 0.90 7.66 26.58
CA ALA A 70 1.25 7.49 25.17
C ALA A 70 -0.01 7.17 24.35
N TYR A 71 -0.33 8.00 23.37
CA TYR A 71 -1.36 7.78 22.37
C TYR A 71 -0.69 7.25 21.10
N VAL A 72 -1.05 6.05 20.67
CA VAL A 72 -0.39 5.37 19.54
C VAL A 72 -1.41 4.74 18.60
N THR A 73 -1.18 4.83 17.31
CA THR A 73 -2.16 4.37 16.31
C THR A 73 -2.20 2.85 16.11
N LEU A 74 -1.22 2.11 16.64
CA LEU A 74 -1.16 0.64 16.56
C LEU A 74 -0.59 0.08 17.87
N GLU A 75 -0.88 -1.17 18.20
CA GLU A 75 -0.31 -1.88 19.35
C GLU A 75 1.22 -1.79 19.36
N PRO A 76 1.86 -1.33 20.45
CA PRO A 76 3.32 -1.31 20.58
C PRO A 76 3.91 -2.72 20.49
N CYS A 77 4.94 -2.91 19.65
CA CYS A 77 5.53 -4.22 19.42
C CYS A 77 6.23 -4.77 20.68
N SER A 78 6.13 -6.11 20.87
CA SER A 78 6.70 -6.85 22.01
C SER A 78 7.87 -7.77 21.64
N HIS A 79 8.16 -7.92 20.35
CA HIS A 79 9.22 -8.81 19.85
C HIS A 79 10.45 -8.01 19.39
N HIS A 80 11.61 -8.64 19.44
CA HIS A 80 12.81 -8.12 18.83
C HIS A 80 12.75 -8.37 17.31
N GLY A 81 12.61 -7.29 16.56
CA GLY A 81 12.73 -7.29 15.12
C GLY A 81 14.07 -6.70 14.69
N ARG A 82 14.02 -5.77 13.75
CA ARG A 82 15.20 -4.95 13.37
C ARG A 82 15.56 -3.91 14.46
N THR A 83 14.62 -3.61 15.35
CA THR A 83 14.77 -2.74 16.53
C THR A 83 14.29 -3.46 17.77
N GLY A 84 14.63 -2.94 18.96
CA GLY A 84 14.10 -3.46 20.23
C GLY A 84 12.58 -3.21 20.38
N PRO A 85 11.90 -3.96 21.29
CA PRO A 85 10.47 -3.83 21.50
C PRO A 85 10.06 -2.43 21.99
N CYS A 86 9.04 -1.83 21.37
CA CYS A 86 8.52 -0.54 21.80
C CYS A 86 7.89 -0.59 23.19
N CYS A 87 7.29 -1.75 23.57
CA CYS A 87 6.78 -1.95 24.93
C CYS A 87 7.88 -1.71 25.99
N ASP A 88 9.10 -2.22 25.76
CA ASP A 88 10.20 -2.06 26.70
C ASP A 88 10.65 -0.60 26.81
N ALA A 89 10.71 0.10 25.69
CA ALA A 89 11.06 1.51 25.68
C ALA A 89 10.04 2.36 26.47
N LEU A 90 8.74 2.08 26.29
CA LEU A 90 7.67 2.78 27.02
C LEU A 90 7.72 2.46 28.53
N ILE A 91 7.93 1.19 28.91
CA ILE A 91 8.05 0.75 30.32
C ILE A 91 9.26 1.42 30.96
N GLN A 92 10.44 1.37 30.31
CA GLN A 92 11.67 1.97 30.82
C GLN A 92 11.57 3.48 30.98
N ALA A 93 10.81 4.14 30.10
CA ALA A 93 10.54 5.57 30.16
C ALA A 93 9.53 5.95 31.28
N GLY A 94 8.92 4.96 31.94
CA GLY A 94 7.96 5.19 33.02
C GLY A 94 6.60 5.71 32.55
N ILE A 95 6.18 5.38 31.32
CA ILE A 95 4.84 5.69 30.82
C ILE A 95 3.79 5.03 31.72
N ALA A 96 2.81 5.82 32.21
CA ALA A 96 1.76 5.32 33.11
C ALA A 96 0.57 4.71 32.37
N ARG A 97 0.27 5.18 31.15
CA ARG A 97 -0.89 4.77 30.36
C ARG A 97 -0.55 4.71 28.87
N VAL A 98 -1.10 3.73 28.17
CA VAL A 98 -1.08 3.61 26.72
C VAL A 98 -2.50 3.57 26.19
N VAL A 99 -2.85 4.46 25.27
CA VAL A 99 -4.10 4.46 24.50
C VAL A 99 -3.74 4.10 23.06
N ALA A 100 -4.11 2.90 22.62
CA ALA A 100 -3.80 2.40 21.30
C ALA A 100 -5.06 2.34 20.43
N SER A 101 -4.95 2.73 19.14
CA SER A 101 -6.11 2.70 18.24
C SER A 101 -6.59 1.27 17.98
N ILE A 102 -5.68 0.36 17.65
CA ILE A 102 -6.03 -1.01 17.23
C ILE A 102 -4.92 -2.00 17.60
N ALA A 103 -5.28 -3.25 17.80
CA ALA A 103 -4.33 -4.34 17.99
C ALA A 103 -3.54 -4.63 16.69
N ASP A 104 -2.30 -5.09 16.84
CA ASP A 104 -1.48 -5.48 15.69
C ASP A 104 -2.02 -6.80 15.10
N PRO A 105 -2.29 -6.88 13.78
CA PRO A 105 -2.76 -8.09 13.13
C PRO A 105 -1.67 -9.18 12.98
N ASN A 106 -0.40 -8.83 13.22
CA ASN A 106 0.70 -9.78 13.15
C ASN A 106 0.60 -10.81 14.28
N PRO A 107 0.48 -12.12 14.00
CA PRO A 107 0.38 -13.15 15.03
C PRO A 107 1.53 -13.17 16.05
N ALA A 108 2.70 -12.65 15.69
CA ALA A 108 3.83 -12.53 16.60
C ALA A 108 3.69 -11.38 17.61
N VAL A 109 2.75 -10.46 17.39
CA VAL A 109 2.45 -9.31 18.27
C VAL A 109 1.08 -9.47 18.94
N ALA A 110 0.03 -9.45 18.19
CA ALA A 110 -1.39 -9.74 18.46
C ALA A 110 -1.77 -9.85 19.95
N GLY A 111 -1.84 -8.74 20.67
CA GLY A 111 -2.18 -8.67 22.10
C GLY A 111 -1.00 -8.90 23.07
N ASN A 112 0.15 -9.39 22.58
CA ASN A 112 1.32 -9.63 23.43
C ASN A 112 1.94 -8.32 23.95
N GLY A 113 1.89 -7.25 23.13
CA GLY A 113 2.31 -5.92 23.53
C GLY A 113 1.47 -5.36 24.66
N PHE A 114 0.15 -5.46 24.53
CA PHE A 114 -0.78 -5.04 25.58
C PHE A 114 -0.62 -5.86 26.86
N ALA A 115 -0.46 -7.17 26.76
CA ALA A 115 -0.23 -8.04 27.92
C ALA A 115 1.08 -7.66 28.64
N ARG A 116 2.16 -7.39 27.91
CA ARG A 116 3.46 -7.00 28.48
C ARG A 116 3.39 -5.65 29.19
N LEU A 117 2.72 -4.66 28.60
CA LEU A 117 2.49 -3.35 29.23
C LEU A 117 1.70 -3.49 30.54
N ARG A 118 0.59 -4.24 30.52
CA ARG A 118 -0.25 -4.47 31.72
C ARG A 118 0.53 -5.19 32.82
N ALA A 119 1.34 -6.19 32.47
CA ALA A 119 2.16 -6.92 33.44
C ALA A 119 3.23 -6.01 34.11
N ALA A 120 3.64 -4.94 33.46
CA ALA A 120 4.55 -3.92 34.00
C ALA A 120 3.81 -2.80 34.76
N GLY A 121 2.49 -2.89 34.94
CA GLY A 121 1.67 -1.89 35.66
C GLY A 121 1.20 -0.71 34.80
N VAL A 122 1.44 -0.73 33.49
CA VAL A 122 0.97 0.31 32.57
C VAL A 122 -0.53 0.10 32.27
N ALA A 123 -1.35 1.14 32.44
CA ALA A 123 -2.76 1.10 32.07
C ALA A 123 -2.89 1.06 30.54
N VAL A 124 -3.72 0.17 29.98
CA VAL A 124 -3.89 0.02 28.52
C VAL A 124 -5.37 0.12 28.14
N GLU A 125 -5.65 1.06 27.28
CA GLU A 125 -6.95 1.27 26.61
C GLU A 125 -6.79 1.08 25.09
N THR A 126 -7.87 0.60 24.41
CA THR A 126 -7.87 0.37 22.95
C THR A 126 -9.19 0.83 22.35
N GLY A 127 -9.16 1.22 21.08
CA GLY A 127 -10.36 1.49 20.28
C GLY A 127 -10.45 2.86 19.63
N PRO A 128 -10.08 3.98 20.29
CA PRO A 128 -10.16 5.30 19.68
C PRO A 128 -9.36 5.36 18.36
N GLY A 129 -9.98 5.83 17.25
CA GLY A 129 -9.34 5.94 15.94
C GLY A 129 -9.04 4.62 15.22
N ALA A 130 -9.61 3.49 15.65
CA ALA A 130 -9.32 2.16 15.12
C ALA A 130 -9.56 2.04 13.61
N GLU A 131 -10.66 2.62 13.09
CA GLU A 131 -10.98 2.59 11.66
C GLU A 131 -9.96 3.40 10.85
N ALA A 132 -9.63 4.62 11.25
CA ALA A 132 -8.65 5.46 10.57
C ALA A 132 -7.25 4.82 10.57
N SER A 133 -6.84 4.19 11.69
CA SER A 133 -5.58 3.46 11.77
C SER A 133 -5.54 2.25 10.82
N ARG A 134 -6.65 1.51 10.72
CA ARG A 134 -6.79 0.40 9.75
C ARG A 134 -6.70 0.88 8.32
N GLU A 135 -7.37 1.99 7.99
CA GLU A 135 -7.34 2.60 6.66
C GLU A 135 -5.92 2.98 6.20
N LEU A 136 -5.13 3.55 7.09
CA LEU A 136 -3.72 3.85 6.80
C LEU A 136 -2.90 2.58 6.53
N ASN A 137 -3.31 1.44 7.07
CA ASN A 137 -2.53 0.20 7.14
C ASN A 137 -3.19 -1.01 6.46
N LEU A 138 -4.19 -0.83 5.57
CA LEU A 138 -4.91 -1.93 4.89
C LEU A 138 -3.98 -2.97 4.28
N GLY A 139 -2.91 -2.53 3.64
CA GLY A 139 -1.92 -3.43 3.05
C GLY A 139 -1.16 -4.25 4.09
N PHE A 140 -0.81 -3.66 5.23
CA PHE A 140 -0.18 -4.37 6.33
C PHE A 140 -1.13 -5.43 6.92
N PHE A 141 -2.39 -5.07 7.16
CA PHE A 141 -3.43 -5.99 7.61
C PHE A 141 -3.64 -7.14 6.62
N SER A 142 -3.80 -6.83 5.32
CA SER A 142 -3.93 -7.84 4.27
C SER A 142 -2.77 -8.84 4.30
N ARG A 143 -1.53 -8.35 4.31
CA ARG A 143 -0.34 -9.20 4.33
C ARG A 143 -0.24 -10.05 5.60
N MET A 144 -0.54 -9.49 6.77
CA MET A 144 -0.47 -10.22 8.03
C MET A 144 -1.54 -11.31 8.14
N ILE A 145 -2.76 -11.06 7.67
CA ILE A 145 -3.92 -11.95 7.83
C ILE A 145 -4.06 -12.87 6.62
N ARG A 146 -4.07 -12.32 5.39
CA ARG A 146 -4.32 -13.07 4.14
C ARG A 146 -3.07 -13.61 3.49
N LYS A 147 -1.88 -13.16 3.90
CA LYS A 147 -0.56 -13.48 3.32
C LYS A 147 -0.38 -12.97 1.89
N THR A 148 -1.21 -12.03 1.46
CA THR A 148 -1.15 -11.35 0.17
C THR A 148 -1.19 -9.84 0.35
N PRO A 149 -0.63 -9.04 -0.58
CA PRO A 149 -0.79 -7.58 -0.53
C PRO A 149 -2.25 -7.16 -0.69
N TRP A 150 -2.57 -5.94 -0.26
CA TRP A 150 -3.77 -5.22 -0.70
C TRP A 150 -3.59 -4.78 -2.14
N VAL A 151 -4.48 -5.21 -3.03
CA VAL A 151 -4.36 -5.00 -4.47
C VAL A 151 -5.29 -3.89 -4.91
N ARG A 152 -4.71 -2.74 -5.28
CA ARG A 152 -5.43 -1.56 -5.79
C ARG A 152 -5.24 -1.47 -7.31
N MET A 153 -6.34 -1.64 -8.06
CA MET A 153 -6.34 -1.47 -9.52
C MET A 153 -6.64 -0.01 -9.88
N LYS A 154 -5.69 0.66 -10.49
CA LYS A 154 -5.88 2.03 -11.00
C LYS A 154 -6.30 2.01 -12.45
N ALA A 155 -7.29 2.84 -12.78
CA ALA A 155 -7.68 3.14 -14.15
C ALA A 155 -7.92 4.64 -14.35
N ALA A 156 -7.66 5.12 -15.57
CA ALA A 156 -8.08 6.44 -16.03
C ALA A 156 -9.01 6.25 -17.22
N ALA A 157 -10.19 6.78 -17.14
CA ALA A 157 -11.25 6.58 -18.13
C ALA A 157 -11.99 7.89 -18.44
N SER A 158 -12.67 7.92 -19.58
CA SER A 158 -13.71 8.90 -19.87
C SER A 158 -14.95 8.65 -19.01
N LEU A 159 -15.89 9.58 -19.02
CA LEU A 159 -17.16 9.47 -18.28
C LEU A 159 -18.00 8.25 -18.71
N ASP A 160 -17.88 7.83 -19.97
CA ASP A 160 -18.50 6.62 -20.53
C ASP A 160 -17.62 5.35 -20.36
N GLY A 161 -16.57 5.40 -19.51
CA GLY A 161 -15.80 4.25 -19.05
C GLY A 161 -14.72 3.74 -20.01
N VAL A 162 -14.35 4.51 -21.03
CA VAL A 162 -13.36 4.14 -22.04
C VAL A 162 -11.95 4.51 -21.60
N THR A 163 -11.01 3.57 -21.65
CA THR A 163 -9.61 3.73 -21.26
C THR A 163 -8.65 3.86 -22.44
N ALA A 164 -9.08 3.49 -23.64
CA ALA A 164 -8.33 3.66 -24.90
C ALA A 164 -9.29 3.59 -26.09
N LEU A 165 -8.99 4.30 -27.15
CA LEU A 165 -9.68 4.19 -28.43
C LEU A 165 -9.39 2.85 -29.12
N HIS A 166 -10.15 2.49 -30.17
CA HIS A 166 -9.92 1.27 -30.97
C HIS A 166 -8.53 1.17 -31.57
N ASN A 167 -7.94 2.30 -31.91
CA ASN A 167 -6.57 2.36 -32.47
C ASN A 167 -5.46 2.29 -31.40
N GLY A 168 -5.83 2.11 -30.11
CA GLY A 168 -4.90 2.04 -28.96
C GLY A 168 -4.52 3.40 -28.36
N ALA A 169 -4.96 4.54 -28.94
CA ALA A 169 -4.66 5.84 -28.35
C ALA A 169 -5.33 6.01 -26.98
N SER A 170 -4.54 6.31 -25.93
CA SER A 170 -4.96 6.40 -24.54
C SER A 170 -4.43 7.65 -23.81
N GLN A 171 -3.60 8.47 -24.43
CA GLN A 171 -2.92 9.61 -23.81
C GLN A 171 -3.38 10.93 -24.47
N TRP A 172 -3.85 11.94 -23.72
CA TRP A 172 -4.14 11.91 -22.28
C TRP A 172 -5.65 12.01 -22.07
N ILE A 173 -6.22 11.04 -21.34
CA ILE A 173 -7.66 11.04 -21.03
C ILE A 173 -7.91 12.04 -19.89
N THR A 174 -7.19 11.89 -18.78
CA THR A 174 -7.31 12.73 -17.57
C THR A 174 -6.34 13.90 -17.56
N GLY A 175 -6.68 14.91 -16.77
CA GLY A 175 -5.92 16.14 -16.63
C GLY A 175 -4.60 16.01 -15.84
N PRO A 176 -3.77 17.06 -15.80
CA PRO A 176 -2.48 17.02 -15.10
C PRO A 176 -2.61 16.81 -13.60
N ALA A 177 -3.64 17.37 -12.94
CA ALA A 177 -3.87 17.20 -11.50
C ALA A 177 -4.11 15.73 -11.15
N ALA A 178 -4.94 15.00 -11.91
CA ALA A 178 -5.20 13.58 -11.70
C ALA A 178 -3.94 12.73 -11.98
N ARG A 179 -3.09 13.12 -12.94
CA ARG A 179 -1.82 12.43 -13.16
C ARG A 179 -0.83 12.62 -12.02
N ALA A 180 -0.73 13.83 -11.44
CA ALA A 180 0.09 14.11 -10.26
C ALA A 180 -0.43 13.33 -9.04
N ASP A 181 -1.74 13.30 -8.81
CA ASP A 181 -2.36 12.48 -7.76
C ASP A 181 -2.06 10.98 -7.96
N GLY A 182 -2.07 10.48 -9.20
CA GLY A 182 -1.63 9.12 -9.53
C GLY A 182 -0.18 8.83 -9.13
N HIS A 183 0.74 9.81 -9.20
CA HIS A 183 2.11 9.66 -8.70
C HIS A 183 2.15 9.59 -7.16
N ALA A 184 1.27 10.28 -6.44
CA ALA A 184 1.13 10.14 -4.98
C ALA A 184 0.69 8.71 -4.59
N TRP A 185 -0.24 8.10 -5.33
CA TRP A 185 -0.65 6.72 -5.14
C TRP A 185 0.47 5.71 -5.45
N ARG A 186 1.30 5.96 -6.45
CA ARG A 186 2.53 5.16 -6.68
C ARG A 186 3.51 5.29 -5.52
N ALA A 187 3.75 6.51 -5.02
CA ALA A 187 4.65 6.75 -3.89
C ALA A 187 4.20 6.03 -2.62
N ARG A 188 2.87 5.97 -2.37
CA ARG A 188 2.26 5.23 -1.28
C ARG A 188 2.50 3.72 -1.38
N ALA A 189 2.42 3.16 -2.58
CA ALA A 189 2.48 1.72 -2.82
C ALA A 189 3.85 1.11 -2.48
N CYS A 190 3.87 -0.17 -2.08
CA CYS A 190 5.11 -0.94 -1.93
C CYS A 190 5.65 -1.36 -3.30
N ALA A 191 4.74 -1.69 -4.22
CA ALA A 191 5.09 -2.06 -5.59
C ALA A 191 4.04 -1.57 -6.59
N VAL A 192 4.50 -1.30 -7.82
CA VAL A 192 3.64 -1.03 -8.99
C VAL A 192 3.68 -2.27 -9.89
N LEU A 193 2.50 -2.78 -10.25
CA LEU A 193 2.36 -3.92 -11.16
C LEU A 193 1.87 -3.47 -12.52
N THR A 194 2.50 -4.01 -13.56
CA THR A 194 2.03 -3.87 -14.94
C THR A 194 2.11 -5.18 -15.71
N GLY A 195 1.48 -5.23 -16.90
CA GLY A 195 1.58 -6.35 -17.82
C GLY A 195 2.44 -6.03 -19.03
N ILE A 196 2.98 -7.06 -19.68
CA ILE A 196 3.82 -6.90 -20.87
C ILE A 196 3.12 -6.12 -21.99
N GLY A 197 1.80 -6.25 -22.12
CA GLY A 197 1.04 -5.50 -23.14
C GLY A 197 1.17 -3.99 -23.00
N THR A 198 1.14 -3.45 -21.76
CA THR A 198 1.34 -2.03 -21.48
C THR A 198 2.78 -1.61 -21.80
N VAL A 199 3.76 -2.47 -21.50
CA VAL A 199 5.18 -2.17 -21.81
C VAL A 199 5.41 -2.08 -23.30
N LEU A 200 4.86 -3.00 -24.07
CA LEU A 200 5.04 -3.02 -25.54
C LEU A 200 4.27 -1.90 -26.26
N ALA A 201 3.14 -1.46 -25.68
CA ALA A 201 2.34 -0.38 -26.25
C ALA A 201 2.89 1.02 -25.94
N ASP A 202 3.27 1.26 -24.67
CA ASP A 202 3.51 2.62 -24.14
C ASP A 202 4.96 2.85 -23.71
N ASN A 203 5.76 1.79 -23.56
CA ASN A 203 7.12 1.82 -22.99
C ASN A 203 7.22 2.72 -21.74
N PRO A 204 6.40 2.50 -20.70
CA PRO A 204 6.27 3.43 -19.58
C PRO A 204 7.43 3.28 -18.59
N ARG A 205 7.74 4.35 -17.86
CA ARG A 205 8.72 4.31 -16.75
C ARG A 205 8.12 3.73 -15.47
N LEU A 206 6.86 4.00 -15.16
CA LEU A 206 6.13 3.58 -13.94
C LEU A 206 6.88 3.91 -12.64
N ASP A 207 7.66 4.97 -12.62
CA ASP A 207 8.35 5.53 -11.45
C ASP A 207 7.56 6.71 -10.87
N VAL A 208 7.95 7.16 -9.68
CA VAL A 208 7.42 8.36 -9.03
C VAL A 208 8.28 9.55 -9.44
N ARG A 209 7.67 10.60 -9.99
CA ARG A 209 8.36 11.81 -10.48
C ARG A 209 7.72 13.11 -9.98
N ASP A 210 6.40 13.15 -9.90
CA ASP A 210 5.63 14.39 -9.73
C ASP A 210 5.31 14.70 -8.25
N VAL A 211 5.81 13.89 -7.33
CA VAL A 211 5.69 14.10 -5.88
C VAL A 211 7.02 13.79 -5.19
N PRO A 212 7.36 14.52 -4.10
CA PRO A 212 8.53 14.20 -3.30
C PRO A 212 8.44 12.77 -2.74
N THR A 213 9.48 11.98 -2.92
CA THR A 213 9.56 10.64 -2.33
C THR A 213 10.99 10.29 -2.01
N GLU A 214 11.18 9.60 -0.91
CA GLU A 214 12.49 9.11 -0.49
C GLU A 214 12.82 7.74 -1.07
N ARG A 215 11.86 7.08 -1.71
CA ARG A 215 12.01 5.75 -2.31
C ARG A 215 11.18 5.62 -3.59
N GLN A 216 11.60 4.72 -4.47
CA GLN A 216 10.76 4.23 -5.56
C GLN A 216 10.04 2.94 -5.11
N PRO A 217 8.75 2.75 -5.47
CA PRO A 217 8.10 1.46 -5.31
C PRO A 217 8.80 0.39 -6.13
N ALA A 218 8.82 -0.85 -5.67
CA ALA A 218 9.27 -1.97 -6.47
C ALA A 218 8.44 -2.08 -7.77
N LEU A 219 9.03 -2.65 -8.82
CA LEU A 219 8.31 -2.93 -10.05
C LEU A 219 7.95 -4.42 -10.12
N VAL A 220 6.72 -4.73 -10.51
CA VAL A 220 6.25 -6.09 -10.79
C VAL A 220 5.76 -6.15 -12.24
N LEU A 221 6.39 -6.98 -13.05
CA LEU A 221 5.98 -7.20 -14.43
C LEU A 221 5.39 -8.60 -14.59
N VAL A 222 4.18 -8.69 -15.13
CA VAL A 222 3.56 -9.94 -15.56
C VAL A 222 3.84 -10.13 -17.06
N ASP A 223 4.73 -11.07 -17.38
CA ASP A 223 5.18 -11.35 -18.75
C ASP A 223 5.29 -12.85 -19.00
N SER A 224 4.15 -13.47 -19.31
CA SER A 224 4.08 -14.94 -19.47
C SER A 224 5.03 -15.52 -20.52
N ALA A 225 5.42 -14.74 -21.53
CA ALA A 225 6.30 -15.17 -22.61
C ALA A 225 7.76 -14.68 -22.47
N LEU A 226 8.06 -13.90 -21.42
CA LEU A 226 9.35 -13.24 -21.20
C LEU A 226 9.80 -12.37 -22.41
N ALA A 227 8.83 -11.61 -22.93
CA ALA A 227 8.98 -10.83 -24.18
C ALA A 227 9.49 -9.39 -23.96
N VAL A 228 9.65 -8.97 -22.69
CA VAL A 228 10.05 -7.59 -22.37
C VAL A 228 11.37 -7.21 -23.02
N PRO A 229 11.47 -6.04 -23.73
CA PRO A 229 12.72 -5.56 -24.30
C PRO A 229 13.74 -5.24 -23.17
N LEU A 230 15.03 -5.47 -23.43
CA LEU A 230 16.09 -5.21 -22.45
C LEU A 230 16.33 -3.70 -22.25
N ASP A 231 15.95 -2.89 -23.20
CA ASP A 231 16.04 -1.43 -23.19
C ASP A 231 14.74 -0.72 -22.79
N ALA A 232 13.77 -1.48 -22.25
CA ALA A 232 12.52 -0.91 -21.80
C ALA A 232 12.72 0.16 -20.71
N LEU A 233 12.04 1.30 -20.82
CA LEU A 233 12.17 2.44 -19.90
C LEU A 233 11.80 2.10 -18.45
N LEU A 234 11.05 1.04 -18.22
CA LEU A 234 10.69 0.57 -16.88
C LEU A 234 11.91 0.16 -16.02
N PHE A 235 13.07 -0.14 -16.65
CA PHE A 235 14.34 -0.46 -15.97
C PHE A 235 15.17 0.77 -15.59
N ALA A 236 14.77 1.98 -16.02
CA ALA A 236 15.55 3.20 -15.80
C ALA A 236 15.62 3.64 -14.32
N ALA A 237 14.67 3.26 -13.50
CA ALA A 237 14.65 3.62 -12.07
C ALA A 237 15.39 2.57 -11.23
N ASN A 238 16.25 3.02 -10.32
CA ASN A 238 16.91 2.13 -9.34
C ASN A 238 15.91 1.68 -8.27
N ARG A 239 15.36 0.48 -8.44
CA ARG A 239 14.36 -0.14 -7.55
C ARG A 239 14.37 -1.66 -7.71
N PRO A 240 13.92 -2.44 -6.70
CA PRO A 240 13.67 -3.87 -6.88
C PRO A 240 12.70 -4.10 -8.04
N THR A 241 13.06 -5.02 -8.96
CA THR A 241 12.22 -5.36 -10.12
C THR A 241 12.03 -6.87 -10.19
N TYR A 242 10.76 -7.29 -10.17
CA TYR A 242 10.34 -8.69 -10.22
C TYR A 242 9.60 -8.95 -11.53
N ILE A 243 10.07 -9.92 -12.32
CA ILE A 243 9.44 -10.33 -13.58
C ILE A 243 8.89 -11.73 -13.40
N TYR A 244 7.56 -11.86 -13.42
CA TYR A 244 6.90 -13.15 -13.35
C TYR A 244 6.61 -13.64 -14.76
N THR A 245 7.06 -14.88 -15.06
CA THR A 245 6.93 -15.50 -16.39
C THR A 245 6.37 -16.92 -16.29
N ALA A 246 5.80 -17.41 -17.40
CA ALA A 246 5.33 -18.78 -17.51
C ALA A 246 6.30 -19.70 -18.27
N VAL A 247 7.37 -19.15 -18.83
CA VAL A 247 8.34 -19.89 -19.64
C VAL A 247 9.73 -19.87 -19.03
N ALA A 248 10.48 -20.96 -19.24
CA ALA A 248 11.88 -21.05 -18.92
C ALA A 248 12.71 -20.65 -20.16
N ASN A 249 13.33 -19.48 -20.13
CA ASN A 249 14.27 -19.01 -21.16
C ASN A 249 15.53 -18.50 -20.45
N GLU A 250 16.51 -19.35 -20.31
CA GLU A 250 17.71 -19.10 -19.52
C GLU A 250 18.60 -17.98 -20.10
N GLU A 251 18.66 -17.85 -21.43
CA GLU A 251 19.41 -16.76 -22.07
C GLU A 251 18.79 -15.40 -21.73
N LYS A 252 17.49 -15.26 -21.97
CA LYS A 252 16.75 -14.04 -21.69
C LYS A 252 16.71 -13.71 -20.19
N ARG A 253 16.59 -14.75 -19.35
CA ARG A 253 16.63 -14.60 -17.90
C ARG A 253 17.97 -13.99 -17.45
N ARG A 254 19.10 -14.58 -17.88
CA ARG A 254 20.43 -14.03 -17.55
C ARG A 254 20.63 -12.60 -18.01
N ALA A 255 20.15 -12.25 -19.20
CA ALA A 255 20.23 -10.90 -19.72
C ALA A 255 19.41 -9.90 -18.87
N LEU A 256 18.22 -10.28 -18.40
CA LEU A 256 17.39 -9.49 -17.51
C LEU A 256 18.00 -9.38 -16.10
N GLU A 257 18.50 -10.47 -15.55
CA GLU A 257 19.14 -10.48 -14.22
C GLU A 257 20.42 -9.64 -14.20
N ALA A 258 21.12 -9.53 -15.32
CA ALA A 258 22.26 -8.61 -15.48
C ALA A 258 21.85 -7.12 -15.38
N LEU A 259 20.56 -6.79 -15.58
CA LEU A 259 19.98 -5.47 -15.32
C LEU A 259 19.54 -5.26 -13.87
N GLY A 260 19.85 -6.20 -12.96
CA GLY A 260 19.45 -6.14 -11.55
C GLY A 260 18.00 -6.59 -11.29
N THR A 261 17.35 -7.26 -12.23
CA THR A 261 15.99 -7.79 -12.03
C THR A 261 16.01 -9.20 -11.42
N THR A 262 14.88 -9.61 -10.85
CA THR A 262 14.65 -11.00 -10.41
C THR A 262 13.58 -11.62 -11.31
N VAL A 263 13.93 -12.67 -12.04
CA VAL A 263 13.00 -13.39 -12.92
C VAL A 263 12.47 -14.64 -12.20
N ILE A 264 11.14 -14.74 -12.09
CA ILE A 264 10.44 -15.81 -11.38
C ILE A 264 9.55 -16.58 -12.36
N THR A 265 9.85 -17.85 -12.57
CA THR A 265 9.03 -18.74 -13.42
C THR A 265 7.90 -19.32 -12.58
N MET A 266 6.65 -18.99 -12.93
CA MET A 266 5.46 -19.36 -12.16
C MET A 266 4.26 -19.60 -13.10
N PRO A 267 4.26 -20.72 -13.86
CA PRO A 267 3.19 -21.02 -14.82
C PRO A 267 1.94 -21.57 -14.12
N ASN A 268 0.77 -21.14 -14.58
CA ASN A 268 -0.49 -21.84 -14.33
C ASN A 268 -0.75 -22.93 -15.39
N LYS A 269 -1.85 -23.68 -15.25
CA LYS A 269 -2.23 -24.77 -16.16
C LYS A 269 -2.49 -24.29 -17.60
N ALA A 270 -2.77 -23.02 -17.81
CA ALA A 270 -3.01 -22.43 -19.14
C ALA A 270 -1.75 -21.82 -19.78
N GLY A 271 -0.55 -22.05 -19.21
CA GLY A 271 0.70 -21.48 -19.70
C GLY A 271 0.79 -19.96 -19.55
N LYS A 272 0.09 -19.40 -18.57
CA LYS A 272 0.17 -18.00 -18.14
C LYS A 272 0.77 -17.93 -16.75
N VAL A 273 1.15 -16.72 -16.30
CA VAL A 273 1.58 -16.52 -14.91
C VAL A 273 0.42 -16.87 -13.97
N ASP A 274 0.71 -17.64 -12.93
CA ASP A 274 -0.21 -17.95 -11.84
C ASP A 274 -0.35 -16.71 -10.94
N LEU A 275 -1.42 -15.93 -11.14
CA LEU A 275 -1.62 -14.66 -10.45
C LEU A 275 -1.85 -14.83 -8.93
N PRO A 276 -2.64 -15.80 -8.45
CA PRO A 276 -2.77 -16.09 -7.01
C PRO A 276 -1.42 -16.44 -6.36
N ALA A 277 -0.64 -17.32 -6.96
CA ALA A 277 0.67 -17.70 -6.45
C ALA A 277 1.66 -16.52 -6.46
N MET A 278 1.60 -15.67 -7.49
CA MET A 278 2.37 -14.42 -7.56
C MET A 278 2.04 -13.49 -6.38
N LEU A 279 0.76 -13.28 -6.05
CA LEU A 279 0.38 -12.44 -4.92
C LEU A 279 0.87 -13.01 -3.58
N GLN A 280 0.84 -14.33 -3.41
CA GLN A 280 1.41 -14.97 -2.22
C GLN A 280 2.94 -14.77 -2.15
N ASP A 281 3.64 -14.89 -3.29
CA ASP A 281 5.08 -14.62 -3.35
C ASP A 281 5.39 -13.15 -3.02
N LEU A 282 4.61 -12.21 -3.54
CA LEU A 282 4.75 -10.78 -3.20
C LEU A 282 4.49 -10.51 -1.71
N GLY A 283 3.55 -11.21 -1.08
CA GLY A 283 3.32 -11.17 0.37
C GLY A 283 4.57 -11.62 1.16
N ARG A 284 5.21 -12.73 0.73
CA ARG A 284 6.49 -13.22 1.33
C ARG A 284 7.65 -12.23 1.12
N ARG A 285 7.63 -11.45 0.02
CA ARG A 285 8.60 -10.37 -0.26
C ARG A 285 8.25 -9.05 0.45
N GLU A 286 7.39 -9.10 1.45
CA GLU A 286 7.00 -7.96 2.28
C GLU A 286 6.28 -6.84 1.51
N ILE A 287 5.64 -7.11 0.39
CA ILE A 287 4.78 -6.15 -0.31
C ILE A 287 3.44 -6.06 0.42
N ASN A 288 3.14 -4.89 1.00
CA ASN A 288 1.87 -4.61 1.67
C ASN A 288 0.81 -4.11 0.70
N GLU A 289 1.14 -3.10 -0.11
CA GLU A 289 0.23 -2.48 -1.08
C GLU A 289 0.78 -2.67 -2.50
N LEU A 290 -0.03 -3.28 -3.37
CA LEU A 290 0.27 -3.47 -4.79
C LEU A 290 -0.62 -2.55 -5.61
N HIS A 291 -0.01 -1.59 -6.31
CA HIS A 291 -0.68 -0.65 -7.20
C HIS A 291 -0.63 -1.17 -8.63
N VAL A 292 -1.78 -1.55 -9.19
CA VAL A 292 -1.87 -2.13 -10.53
C VAL A 292 -2.13 -1.04 -11.55
N GLU A 293 -1.19 -0.84 -12.46
CA GLU A 293 -1.33 0.01 -13.64
C GLU A 293 -1.13 -0.86 -14.89
N ALA A 294 -2.14 -1.61 -15.24
CA ALA A 294 -2.10 -2.59 -16.32
C ALA A 294 -3.18 -2.30 -17.36
N GLY A 295 -3.04 -2.93 -18.52
CA GLY A 295 -4.02 -2.83 -19.59
C GLY A 295 -5.23 -3.75 -19.37
N TYR A 296 -6.23 -3.53 -20.21
CA TYR A 296 -7.54 -4.19 -20.24
C TYR A 296 -7.52 -5.70 -19.95
N LYS A 297 -6.60 -6.46 -20.59
CA LYS A 297 -6.53 -7.93 -20.46
C LYS A 297 -6.09 -8.39 -19.08
N LEU A 298 -5.03 -7.80 -18.52
CA LEU A 298 -4.51 -8.20 -17.21
C LEU A 298 -5.45 -7.74 -16.09
N ASN A 299 -6.02 -6.55 -16.20
CA ASN A 299 -7.07 -6.08 -15.29
C ASN A 299 -8.25 -7.08 -15.25
N GLY A 300 -8.70 -7.55 -16.42
CA GLY A 300 -9.75 -8.55 -16.51
C GLY A 300 -9.38 -9.89 -15.88
N SER A 301 -8.13 -10.34 -16.02
CA SER A 301 -7.68 -11.58 -15.37
C SER A 301 -7.68 -11.44 -13.85
N LEU A 302 -7.16 -10.33 -13.31
CA LEU A 302 -7.15 -10.07 -11.87
C LEU A 302 -8.57 -9.99 -11.29
N LEU A 303 -9.51 -9.37 -11.99
CA LEU A 303 -10.91 -9.27 -11.55
C LEU A 303 -11.61 -10.64 -11.60
N ARG A 304 -11.47 -11.40 -12.70
CA ARG A 304 -12.10 -12.73 -12.83
C ARG A 304 -11.61 -13.72 -11.78
N GLU A 305 -10.35 -13.60 -11.34
CA GLU A 305 -9.76 -14.45 -10.30
C GLU A 305 -10.03 -13.91 -8.89
N GLY A 306 -10.79 -12.81 -8.75
CA GLY A 306 -11.13 -12.20 -7.45
C GLY A 306 -9.93 -11.65 -6.69
N LEU A 307 -8.91 -11.18 -7.40
CA LEU A 307 -7.63 -10.75 -6.82
C LEU A 307 -7.52 -9.24 -6.57
N ILE A 308 -8.55 -8.48 -6.91
CA ILE A 308 -8.62 -7.03 -6.66
C ILE A 308 -9.35 -6.77 -5.34
N ASP A 309 -8.82 -5.89 -4.52
CA ASP A 309 -9.45 -5.41 -3.29
C ASP A 309 -10.12 -4.06 -3.50
N GLU A 310 -9.50 -3.17 -4.26
CA GLU A 310 -9.90 -1.77 -4.41
C GLU A 310 -9.66 -1.27 -5.83
N LEU A 311 -10.59 -0.46 -6.32
CA LEU A 311 -10.47 0.29 -7.56
C LEU A 311 -10.14 1.76 -7.25
N LEU A 312 -9.12 2.29 -7.90
CA LEU A 312 -8.80 3.72 -7.95
C LEU A 312 -9.09 4.21 -9.37
N VAL A 313 -10.21 4.86 -9.58
CA VAL A 313 -10.65 5.28 -10.91
C VAL A 313 -10.62 6.80 -11.01
N TYR A 314 -9.94 7.31 -12.03
CA TYR A 314 -10.04 8.70 -12.45
C TYR A 314 -10.97 8.78 -13.65
N LEU A 315 -12.07 9.54 -13.51
CA LEU A 315 -13.03 9.80 -14.58
C LEU A 315 -12.87 11.21 -15.12
N ALA A 316 -12.50 11.31 -16.38
CA ALA A 316 -12.43 12.58 -17.08
C ALA A 316 -13.85 12.99 -17.58
N PRO A 317 -14.19 14.29 -17.59
CA PRO A 317 -15.46 14.81 -18.11
C PRO A 317 -15.48 14.81 -19.64
N LYS A 318 -15.29 13.63 -20.24
CA LYS A 318 -15.24 13.41 -21.70
C LYS A 318 -16.07 12.19 -22.06
N LEU A 319 -16.63 12.17 -23.26
CA LEU A 319 -17.24 11.01 -23.90
C LEU A 319 -16.33 10.57 -25.05
N MET A 320 -15.96 9.31 -25.10
CA MET A 320 -15.05 8.76 -26.12
C MET A 320 -15.77 7.76 -27.05
N GLY A 321 -16.97 7.30 -26.70
CA GLY A 321 -17.74 6.36 -27.48
C GLY A 321 -17.20 4.93 -27.41
N GLU A 322 -17.21 4.19 -28.51
CA GLU A 322 -16.70 2.83 -28.52
C GLU A 322 -15.18 2.77 -28.36
N GLY A 323 -14.70 1.89 -27.46
CA GLY A 323 -13.30 1.71 -27.16
C GLY A 323 -13.04 0.58 -26.14
N MET A 324 -11.83 0.56 -25.56
CA MET A 324 -11.49 -0.41 -24.53
C MET A 324 -12.02 0.08 -23.18
N GLY A 325 -12.76 -0.79 -22.46
CA GLY A 325 -13.20 -0.51 -21.09
C GLY A 325 -12.08 -0.69 -20.04
N LEU A 326 -12.45 -0.63 -18.76
CA LEU A 326 -11.53 -0.75 -17.62
C LEU A 326 -10.85 -2.14 -17.56
N ALA A 327 -11.58 -3.19 -17.93
CA ALA A 327 -11.12 -4.56 -17.81
C ALA A 327 -11.89 -5.48 -18.77
N GLN A 328 -11.24 -6.56 -19.24
CA GLN A 328 -11.86 -7.61 -20.05
C GLN A 328 -12.74 -8.49 -19.17
N MET A 329 -14.02 -8.15 -19.09
CA MET A 329 -15.00 -8.96 -18.38
C MET A 329 -15.69 -9.93 -19.33
N THR A 330 -16.10 -11.10 -18.78
CA THR A 330 -17.04 -11.97 -19.48
C THR A 330 -18.40 -11.26 -19.56
N PRO A 331 -19.08 -11.28 -20.72
CA PRO A 331 -20.42 -10.74 -20.82
C PRO A 331 -21.35 -11.34 -19.76
N LEU A 332 -22.00 -10.47 -18.99
CA LEU A 332 -22.95 -10.90 -17.97
C LEU A 332 -24.33 -11.08 -18.63
N THR A 333 -25.06 -12.11 -18.20
CA THR A 333 -26.43 -12.38 -18.64
C THR A 333 -27.47 -11.95 -17.59
N SER A 334 -27.03 -11.68 -16.38
CA SER A 334 -27.87 -11.17 -15.29
C SER A 334 -27.15 -10.02 -14.57
N LEU A 335 -27.90 -8.99 -14.16
CA LEU A 335 -27.40 -7.91 -13.31
C LEU A 335 -26.97 -8.43 -11.92
N ALA A 336 -27.55 -9.55 -11.48
CA ALA A 336 -27.19 -10.18 -10.20
C ALA A 336 -25.73 -10.73 -10.18
N ASP A 337 -25.15 -10.99 -11.36
CA ASP A 337 -23.77 -11.48 -11.50
C ASP A 337 -22.73 -10.33 -11.51
N ALA A 338 -23.19 -9.07 -11.40
CA ALA A 338 -22.30 -7.92 -11.37
C ALA A 338 -21.46 -7.92 -10.09
N HIS A 339 -20.19 -7.53 -10.22
CA HIS A 339 -19.33 -7.32 -9.06
C HIS A 339 -19.80 -6.10 -8.26
N ALA A 340 -20.36 -6.35 -7.08
CA ALA A 340 -20.81 -5.28 -6.20
C ALA A 340 -19.62 -4.54 -5.57
N LEU A 341 -19.65 -3.22 -5.62
CA LEU A 341 -18.66 -2.32 -5.06
C LEU A 341 -19.34 -1.38 -4.04
N SER A 342 -18.55 -0.94 -3.06
CA SER A 342 -18.93 0.15 -2.17
C SER A 342 -18.00 1.34 -2.42
N PHE A 343 -18.54 2.53 -2.63
CA PHE A 343 -17.73 3.74 -2.71
C PHE A 343 -17.15 4.07 -1.34
N HIS A 344 -15.83 4.15 -1.27
CA HIS A 344 -15.12 4.59 -0.08
C HIS A 344 -14.92 6.11 -0.09
N SER A 345 -14.51 6.68 -1.24
CA SER A 345 -14.49 8.13 -1.45
C SER A 345 -14.75 8.51 -2.91
N VAL A 346 -15.30 9.70 -3.11
CA VAL A 346 -15.47 10.34 -4.41
C VAL A 346 -15.03 11.79 -4.26
N GLU A 347 -13.99 12.18 -4.96
CA GLU A 347 -13.36 13.48 -4.81
C GLU A 347 -13.08 14.11 -6.18
N ARG A 348 -13.14 15.44 -6.24
CA ARG A 348 -12.74 16.18 -7.44
C ARG A 348 -11.24 16.49 -7.39
N ILE A 349 -10.52 16.08 -8.44
CA ILE A 349 -9.07 16.30 -8.59
C ILE A 349 -8.85 17.11 -9.89
N GLY A 350 -8.74 18.41 -9.74
CA GLY A 350 -8.81 19.31 -10.89
C GLY A 350 -10.18 19.23 -11.56
N ASP A 351 -10.21 18.89 -12.84
CA ASP A 351 -11.48 18.71 -13.61
C ASP A 351 -11.99 17.28 -13.55
N ASP A 352 -11.17 16.32 -13.12
CA ASP A 352 -11.51 14.90 -13.06
C ASP A 352 -12.13 14.51 -11.71
N LEU A 353 -12.82 13.37 -11.68
CA LEU A 353 -13.24 12.71 -10.44
C LEU A 353 -12.28 11.58 -10.12
N ARG A 354 -11.83 11.51 -8.85
CA ARG A 354 -11.18 10.35 -8.28
C ARG A 354 -12.19 9.54 -7.47
N ILE A 355 -12.34 8.28 -7.80
CA ILE A 355 -13.24 7.34 -7.12
C ILE A 355 -12.40 6.23 -6.52
N LEU A 356 -12.51 6.04 -5.20
CA LEU A 356 -12.08 4.84 -4.51
C LEU A 356 -13.30 3.96 -4.27
N ALA A 357 -13.29 2.75 -4.82
CA ALA A 357 -14.37 1.79 -4.65
C ALA A 357 -13.79 0.42 -4.28
N ARG A 358 -14.41 -0.26 -3.30
CA ARG A 358 -13.96 -1.55 -2.78
C ARG A 358 -14.92 -2.65 -3.16
N LEU A 359 -14.37 -3.81 -3.49
CA LEU A 359 -15.18 -5.01 -3.58
C LEU A 359 -15.71 -5.38 -2.17
N GLN A 360 -16.98 -5.73 -2.09
CA GLN A 360 -17.65 -5.98 -0.82
C GLN A 360 -16.93 -7.03 0.03
N GLY A 361 -16.72 -6.73 1.30
CA GLY A 361 -16.11 -7.62 2.29
C GLY A 361 -14.59 -7.74 2.22
N ARG A 362 -13.90 -7.04 1.30
CA ARG A 362 -12.45 -7.14 1.17
C ARG A 362 -11.70 -6.39 2.27
N ASP A 363 -12.28 -5.36 2.86
CA ASP A 363 -11.74 -4.57 3.98
C ASP A 363 -12.10 -5.11 5.37
N ARG A 364 -12.75 -6.26 5.43
CA ARG A 364 -13.03 -6.98 6.68
C ARG A 364 -11.87 -7.93 7.00
N PHE A 365 -11.20 -7.65 8.12
CA PHE A 365 -10.05 -8.41 8.63
C PHE A 365 -10.39 -9.01 10.00
#